data_b36073cb3cd977ca103ca66fe1b280d6
#
_entry.id   b36073cb3cd977ca103ca66fe1b280d6
#
_cell.length_a   1.000
_cell.length_b   1.000
_cell.length_c   1.000
_cell.angle_alpha   90.00
_cell.angle_beta   90.00
_cell.angle_gamma   90.00
#
_symmetry.space_group_name_H-M   'P 1'
#
loop_
_entity.id
_entity.type
_entity.pdbx_description
1 polymer ?
#
loop_
_entity_poly.entity_id
_entity_poly.type
_entity_poly.pdbx_seq_one_letter_code
_entity_poly.pdbx_strand_id
1 'polypeptide(L)'
;MPVDHFINHFNFTQLPFGRSVSDAGLLHHRSFTEALARLSLAVSTRTPALLIAEPGLGKSTLLGSLADALDKTAYRLVYTPLCSCGPFGLIGQLAVRYGLRPKRSAAQTAQGILDELARSERREILILDEAHRLPFTTLDELRLLSNLDFDRTPPFALLLAGQPPLRETLAQPELASLHQRLAIRASLSPLT
;
A
#
# COMPACT_ATOMS: atom_id res chain seq x y z
N MET A 1 21.70 4.49 -29.46
CA MET A 1 22.28 5.82 -29.14
C MET A 1 22.72 5.76 -27.68
N PRO A 2 23.92 6.27 -27.32
CA PRO A 2 24.28 6.42 -25.92
C PRO A 2 23.30 7.37 -25.22
N VAL A 3 22.94 7.05 -23.98
CA VAL A 3 21.98 7.80 -23.14
C VAL A 3 22.39 9.29 -23.05
N ASP A 4 23.67 9.54 -22.93
CA ASP A 4 24.22 10.92 -22.85
C ASP A 4 23.94 11.77 -24.11
N HIS A 5 23.94 11.16 -25.30
CA HIS A 5 23.61 11.85 -26.53
C HIS A 5 22.14 12.29 -26.57
N PHE A 6 21.23 11.45 -26.04
CA PHE A 6 19.80 11.75 -25.94
C PHE A 6 19.54 12.89 -24.92
N ILE A 7 20.17 12.83 -23.75
CA ILE A 7 20.07 13.88 -22.73
C ILE A 7 20.53 15.22 -23.28
N ASN A 8 21.73 15.24 -23.91
CA ASN A 8 22.32 16.46 -24.44
C ASN A 8 21.52 17.02 -25.63
N HIS A 9 20.99 16.16 -26.52
CA HIS A 9 20.21 16.59 -27.68
C HIS A 9 18.94 17.35 -27.31
N PHE A 10 18.25 16.89 -26.21
CA PHE A 10 16.99 17.49 -25.75
C PHE A 10 17.17 18.45 -24.57
N ASN A 11 18.41 18.75 -24.15
CA ASN A 11 18.73 19.57 -22.97
C ASN A 11 18.03 19.08 -21.69
N PHE A 12 17.89 17.77 -21.53
CA PHE A 12 17.33 17.20 -20.30
C PHE A 12 18.37 17.25 -19.18
N THR A 13 17.94 17.55 -17.95
CA THR A 13 18.77 17.46 -16.76
C THR A 13 18.89 16.03 -16.22
N GLN A 14 17.93 15.16 -16.59
CA GLN A 14 17.88 13.74 -16.25
C GLN A 14 17.05 12.99 -17.29
N LEU A 15 17.12 11.65 -17.28
CA LEU A 15 16.25 10.82 -18.13
C LEU A 15 14.78 11.01 -17.77
N PRO A 16 13.93 11.50 -18.69
CA PRO A 16 12.54 11.86 -18.39
C PRO A 16 11.65 10.65 -18.03
N PHE A 17 12.03 9.43 -18.44
CA PHE A 17 11.28 8.20 -18.22
C PHE A 17 12.10 7.15 -17.47
N GLY A 18 13.07 7.58 -16.66
CA GLY A 18 13.88 6.70 -15.82
C GLY A 18 13.08 6.12 -14.65
N ARG A 19 13.58 5.01 -14.07
CA ARG A 19 12.96 4.40 -12.88
C ARG A 19 13.05 5.26 -11.61
N SER A 20 13.95 6.24 -11.58
CA SER A 20 14.23 7.12 -10.46
C SER A 20 13.89 8.58 -10.79
N VAL A 21 12.69 8.81 -11.30
CA VAL A 21 12.19 10.19 -11.49
C VAL A 21 11.85 10.75 -10.12
N SER A 22 12.48 11.89 -9.75
CA SER A 22 12.12 12.62 -8.53
C SER A 22 10.70 13.18 -8.62
N ASP A 23 10.06 13.42 -7.49
CA ASP A 23 8.70 14.00 -7.44
C ASP A 23 8.58 15.30 -8.25
N ALA A 24 9.62 16.13 -8.26
CA ALA A 24 9.71 17.34 -9.08
C ALA A 24 9.65 17.10 -10.60
N GLY A 25 9.96 15.88 -11.05
CA GLY A 25 9.87 15.49 -12.46
C GLY A 25 8.55 14.78 -12.82
N LEU A 26 7.65 14.59 -11.87
CA LEU A 26 6.37 13.93 -12.11
C LEU A 26 5.30 14.93 -12.57
N LEU A 27 4.49 14.51 -13.53
CA LEU A 27 3.31 15.25 -13.90
C LEU A 27 2.18 14.96 -12.89
N HIS A 28 1.92 15.93 -12.01
CA HIS A 28 0.84 15.87 -11.03
C HIS A 28 -0.49 16.23 -11.68
N HIS A 29 -1.07 15.31 -12.44
CA HIS A 29 -2.41 15.51 -13.00
C HIS A 29 -3.49 15.34 -11.93
N ARG A 30 -4.71 15.79 -12.22
CA ARG A 30 -5.80 15.88 -11.25
C ARG A 30 -6.05 14.58 -10.48
N SER A 31 -6.16 13.42 -11.16
CA SER A 31 -6.45 12.16 -10.47
C SER A 31 -5.28 11.68 -9.60
N PHE A 32 -4.02 12.01 -9.96
CA PHE A 32 -2.85 11.72 -9.14
C PHE A 32 -2.86 12.55 -7.85
N THR A 33 -3.05 13.88 -7.98
CA THR A 33 -3.09 14.78 -6.82
C THR A 33 -4.24 14.43 -5.87
N GLU A 34 -5.42 14.12 -6.40
CA GLU A 34 -6.57 13.72 -5.60
C GLU A 34 -6.32 12.37 -4.90
N ALA A 35 -5.77 11.38 -5.61
CA ALA A 35 -5.45 10.09 -5.03
C ALA A 35 -4.39 10.21 -3.93
N LEU A 36 -3.33 11.01 -4.14
CA LEU A 36 -2.30 11.26 -3.13
C LEU A 36 -2.88 11.91 -1.87
N ALA A 37 -3.73 12.93 -2.04
CA ALA A 37 -4.40 13.60 -0.91
C ALA A 37 -5.29 12.63 -0.11
N ARG A 38 -6.07 11.77 -0.80
CA ARG A 38 -6.92 10.75 -0.16
C ARG A 38 -6.08 9.72 0.61
N LEU A 39 -4.98 9.23 0.03
CA LEU A 39 -4.11 8.28 0.73
C LEU A 39 -3.37 8.93 1.91
N SER A 40 -2.95 10.18 1.79
CA SER A 40 -2.37 10.94 2.90
C SER A 40 -3.36 11.11 4.06
N LEU A 41 -4.64 11.38 3.75
CA LEU A 41 -5.72 11.40 4.75
C LEU A 41 -5.87 10.03 5.40
N ALA A 42 -5.90 8.95 4.62
CA ALA A 42 -6.00 7.58 5.13
C ALA A 42 -4.89 7.25 6.14
N VAL A 43 -3.65 7.63 5.82
CA VAL A 43 -2.49 7.44 6.70
C VAL A 43 -2.62 8.25 7.98
N SER A 44 -2.98 9.53 7.87
CA SER A 44 -3.09 10.44 9.04
C SER A 44 -4.21 10.03 10.00
N THR A 45 -5.32 9.50 9.48
CA THR A 45 -6.48 9.05 10.26
C THR A 45 -6.44 7.57 10.61
N ARG A 46 -5.43 6.80 10.14
CA ARG A 46 -5.37 5.33 10.20
C ARG A 46 -6.60 4.64 9.61
N THR A 47 -7.28 5.29 8.68
CA THR A 47 -8.44 4.73 8.00
C THR A 47 -7.99 3.80 6.87
N PRO A 48 -8.48 2.55 6.80
CA PRO A 48 -8.16 1.66 5.68
C PRO A 48 -8.55 2.25 4.34
N ALA A 49 -7.67 2.13 3.34
CA ALA A 49 -7.87 2.71 2.03
C ALA A 49 -7.64 1.72 0.88
N LEU A 50 -8.32 1.97 -0.22
CA LEU A 50 -8.25 1.23 -1.46
C LEU A 50 -7.76 2.14 -2.59
N LEU A 51 -6.68 1.72 -3.27
CA LEU A 51 -6.19 2.35 -4.49
C LEU A 51 -6.41 1.40 -5.67
N ILE A 52 -7.20 1.83 -6.65
CA ILE A 52 -7.41 1.10 -7.89
C ILE A 52 -6.79 1.85 -9.06
N ALA A 53 -5.96 1.15 -9.84
CA ALA A 53 -5.39 1.69 -11.06
C ALA A 53 -5.15 0.58 -12.09
N GLU A 54 -5.40 0.88 -13.35
CA GLU A 54 -4.98 0.02 -14.46
C GLU A 54 -3.45 -0.08 -14.52
N PRO A 55 -2.91 -1.15 -15.13
CA PRO A 55 -1.47 -1.25 -15.36
C PRO A 55 -0.93 -0.02 -16.09
N GLY A 56 0.23 0.47 -15.65
CA GLY A 56 0.91 1.60 -16.30
C GLY A 56 0.41 3.00 -15.90
N LEU A 57 -0.68 3.14 -15.14
CA LEU A 57 -1.21 4.45 -14.73
C LEU A 57 -0.44 5.13 -13.58
N GLY A 58 0.71 4.61 -13.17
CA GLY A 58 1.53 5.26 -12.14
C GLY A 58 1.18 4.88 -10.69
N LYS A 59 0.51 3.74 -10.44
CA LYS A 59 0.20 3.25 -9.09
C LYS A 59 1.43 3.21 -8.18
N SER A 60 2.53 2.58 -8.64
CA SER A 60 3.78 2.49 -7.85
C SER A 60 4.45 3.85 -7.67
N THR A 61 4.33 4.74 -8.65
CA THR A 61 4.81 6.12 -8.57
C THR A 61 4.05 6.88 -7.48
N LEU A 62 2.72 6.78 -7.46
CA LEU A 62 1.88 7.40 -6.43
C LEU A 62 2.23 6.88 -5.02
N LEU A 63 2.40 5.57 -4.86
CA LEU A 63 2.81 4.97 -3.58
C LEU A 63 4.22 5.41 -3.17
N GLY A 64 5.12 5.60 -4.12
CA GLY A 64 6.45 6.17 -3.91
C GLY A 64 6.37 7.62 -3.41
N SER A 65 5.63 8.50 -4.11
CA SER A 65 5.42 9.89 -3.69
C SER A 65 4.78 9.98 -2.30
N LEU A 66 3.81 9.09 -1.98
CA LEU A 66 3.26 9.01 -0.63
C LEU A 66 4.35 8.66 0.39
N ALA A 67 5.19 7.65 0.10
CA ALA A 67 6.25 7.21 1.00
C ALA A 67 7.32 8.29 1.23
N ASP A 68 7.66 9.06 0.18
CA ASP A 68 8.64 10.14 0.25
C ASP A 68 8.11 11.37 1.01
N ALA A 69 6.80 11.61 0.98
CA ALA A 69 6.15 12.70 1.72
C ALA A 69 6.01 12.41 3.23
N LEU A 70 6.22 11.16 3.68
CA LEU A 70 6.06 10.79 5.08
C LEU A 70 7.30 11.10 5.91
N ASP A 71 7.10 11.67 7.08
CA ASP A 71 8.14 11.82 8.09
C ASP A 71 8.55 10.44 8.65
N LYS A 72 9.74 9.98 8.31
CA LYS A 72 10.29 8.69 8.70
C LYS A 72 10.53 8.55 10.21
N THR A 73 10.51 9.64 10.96
CA THR A 73 10.61 9.63 12.43
C THR A 73 9.25 9.33 13.07
N ALA A 74 8.18 9.83 12.47
CA ALA A 74 6.80 9.67 12.95
C ALA A 74 6.10 8.43 12.38
N TYR A 75 6.50 7.97 11.18
CA TYR A 75 5.85 6.87 10.47
C TYR A 75 6.84 5.74 10.15
N ARG A 76 6.36 4.50 10.26
CA ARG A 76 7.03 3.31 9.72
C ARG A 76 6.16 2.72 8.63
N LEU A 77 6.71 2.64 7.40
CA LEU A 77 6.03 2.10 6.24
C LEU A 77 6.54 0.70 5.93
N VAL A 78 5.63 -0.26 5.89
CA VAL A 78 5.88 -1.64 5.46
C VAL A 78 5.20 -1.85 4.12
N TYR A 79 6.00 -1.92 3.06
CA TYR A 79 5.54 -2.16 1.69
C TYR A 79 5.73 -3.63 1.32
N THR A 80 4.67 -4.27 0.83
CA THR A 80 4.66 -5.66 0.42
C THR A 80 4.20 -5.76 -1.04
N PRO A 81 5.15 -5.94 -1.99
CA PRO A 81 4.86 -5.93 -3.44
C PRO A 81 4.32 -7.26 -3.97
N LEU A 82 4.47 -8.35 -3.22
CA LEU A 82 4.11 -9.69 -3.65
C LEU A 82 2.98 -10.24 -2.79
N CYS A 83 1.78 -10.17 -3.32
CA CYS A 83 0.56 -10.58 -2.63
C CYS A 83 -0.09 -11.82 -3.28
N SER A 84 0.67 -12.82 -3.70
CA SER A 84 0.11 -14.06 -4.27
C SER A 84 0.15 -15.26 -3.31
N CYS A 85 0.27 -15.00 -2.02
CA CYS A 85 0.39 -16.03 -0.99
C CYS A 85 -0.90 -16.15 -0.15
N GLY A 86 -1.16 -17.36 0.35
CA GLY A 86 -2.23 -17.58 1.33
C GLY A 86 -1.99 -16.83 2.65
N PRO A 87 -2.95 -16.88 3.59
CA PRO A 87 -2.91 -16.14 4.86
C PRO A 87 -1.63 -16.35 5.65
N PHE A 88 -1.20 -17.60 5.81
CA PHE A 88 0.04 -17.93 6.52
C PHE A 88 1.27 -17.33 5.84
N GLY A 89 1.31 -17.35 4.50
CA GLY A 89 2.40 -16.77 3.72
C GLY A 89 2.48 -15.25 3.88
N LEU A 90 1.35 -14.55 3.86
CA LEU A 90 1.30 -13.10 4.08
C LEU A 90 1.75 -12.73 5.49
N ILE A 91 1.19 -13.40 6.51
CA ILE A 91 1.56 -13.16 7.92
C ILE A 91 3.05 -13.42 8.14
N GLY A 92 3.60 -14.51 7.53
CA GLY A 92 5.03 -14.80 7.58
C GLY A 92 5.90 -13.73 6.93
N GLN A 93 5.50 -13.22 5.76
CA GLN A 93 6.19 -12.10 5.10
C GLN A 93 6.15 -10.82 5.94
N LEU A 94 5.01 -10.50 6.53
CA LEU A 94 4.88 -9.35 7.42
C LEU A 94 5.79 -9.49 8.65
N ALA A 95 5.82 -10.66 9.29
CA ALA A 95 6.70 -10.91 10.41
C ALA A 95 8.17 -10.61 10.06
N VAL A 96 8.65 -11.12 8.91
CA VAL A 96 10.01 -10.85 8.43
C VAL A 96 10.24 -9.35 8.20
N ARG A 97 9.26 -8.62 7.65
CA ARG A 97 9.34 -7.16 7.45
C ARG A 97 9.41 -6.39 8.77
N TYR A 98 8.80 -6.93 9.82
CA TYR A 98 8.91 -6.40 11.19
C TYR A 98 10.16 -6.89 11.94
N GLY A 99 11.05 -7.66 11.28
CA GLY A 99 12.26 -8.21 11.89
C GLY A 99 12.01 -9.42 12.78
N LEU A 100 10.83 -10.01 12.70
CA LEU A 100 10.42 -11.17 13.48
C LEU A 100 10.67 -12.47 12.73
N ARG A 101 10.90 -13.56 13.49
CA ARG A 101 10.92 -14.91 12.91
C ARG A 101 9.51 -15.47 12.91
N PRO A 102 8.95 -15.89 11.75
CA PRO A 102 7.65 -16.56 11.70
C PRO A 102 7.65 -17.80 12.59
N LYS A 103 6.58 -17.99 13.35
CA LYS A 103 6.37 -19.17 14.20
C LYS A 103 5.63 -20.26 13.43
N ARG A 104 5.52 -21.46 14.00
CA ARG A 104 4.80 -22.58 13.38
C ARG A 104 3.31 -22.33 13.20
N SER A 105 2.72 -21.50 14.06
CA SER A 105 1.30 -21.11 13.99
C SER A 105 1.15 -19.71 13.40
N ALA A 106 0.21 -19.54 12.47
CA ALA A 106 -0.18 -18.23 11.95
C ALA A 106 -0.64 -17.29 13.06
N ALA A 107 -1.47 -17.79 13.98
CA ALA A 107 -1.97 -17.01 15.10
C ALA A 107 -0.83 -16.52 16.03
N GLN A 108 0.15 -17.38 16.34
CA GLN A 108 1.30 -16.97 17.14
C GLN A 108 2.20 -15.96 16.42
N THR A 109 2.30 -16.07 15.09
CA THR A 109 3.06 -15.13 14.27
C THR A 109 2.34 -13.78 14.21
N ALA A 110 1.03 -13.79 13.99
CA ALA A 110 0.19 -12.60 14.01
C ALA A 110 0.26 -11.89 15.37
N GLN A 111 0.14 -12.63 16.49
CA GLN A 111 0.29 -12.06 17.83
C GLN A 111 1.66 -11.39 18.01
N GLY A 112 2.74 -12.01 17.54
CA GLY A 112 4.07 -11.41 17.59
C GLY A 112 4.18 -10.09 16.81
N ILE A 113 3.49 -9.99 15.66
CA ILE A 113 3.40 -8.74 14.90
C ILE A 113 2.64 -7.69 15.72
N LEU A 114 1.50 -8.05 16.30
CA LEU A 114 0.69 -7.14 17.10
C LEU A 114 1.44 -6.61 18.33
N ASP A 115 2.19 -7.49 19.00
CA ASP A 115 3.04 -7.11 20.15
C ASP A 115 4.14 -6.12 19.72
N GLU A 116 4.72 -6.30 18.53
CA GLU A 116 5.71 -5.37 17.97
C GLU A 116 5.10 -4.03 17.62
N LEU A 117 3.90 -4.04 17.00
CA LEU A 117 3.14 -2.83 16.68
C LEU A 117 2.79 -2.03 17.94
N ALA A 118 2.40 -2.72 19.01
CA ALA A 118 2.07 -2.09 20.30
C ALA A 118 3.27 -1.44 20.99
N ARG A 119 4.50 -1.89 20.69
CA ARG A 119 5.74 -1.31 21.21
C ARG A 119 6.28 -0.16 20.36
N SER A 120 5.80 -0.04 19.14
CA SER A 120 6.27 0.98 18.20
C SER A 120 5.77 2.36 18.63
N GLU A 121 6.68 3.32 18.76
CA GLU A 121 6.35 4.73 18.97
C GLU A 121 5.91 5.42 17.67
N ARG A 122 6.17 4.76 16.52
CA ARG A 122 5.80 5.28 15.19
C ARG A 122 4.43 4.78 14.76
N ARG A 123 3.77 5.58 13.95
CA ARG A 123 2.53 5.19 13.29
C ARG A 123 2.83 4.22 12.16
N GLU A 124 2.28 3.04 12.24
CA GLU A 124 2.53 1.97 11.27
C GLU A 124 1.62 2.11 10.04
N ILE A 125 2.20 1.90 8.86
CA ILE A 125 1.50 1.90 7.58
C ILE A 125 1.83 0.60 6.87
N LEU A 126 0.81 -0.17 6.54
CA LEU A 126 0.92 -1.39 5.76
C LEU A 126 0.37 -1.16 4.36
N ILE A 127 1.24 -1.22 3.36
CA ILE A 127 0.87 -1.17 1.94
C ILE A 127 0.97 -2.57 1.34
N LEU A 128 -0.15 -3.10 0.88
CA LEU A 128 -0.21 -4.32 0.10
C LEU A 128 -0.46 -3.96 -1.36
N ASP A 129 0.61 -4.02 -2.15
CA ASP A 129 0.51 -3.78 -3.60
C ASP A 129 0.13 -5.07 -4.34
N GLU A 130 -0.40 -4.95 -5.55
CA GLU A 130 -0.92 -6.06 -6.35
C GLU A 130 -1.98 -6.91 -5.60
N ALA A 131 -2.75 -6.27 -4.70
CA ALA A 131 -3.72 -6.94 -3.83
C ALA A 131 -4.84 -7.68 -4.58
N HIS A 132 -5.06 -7.41 -5.87
CA HIS A 132 -5.95 -8.20 -6.73
C HIS A 132 -5.48 -9.65 -6.95
N ARG A 133 -4.24 -9.97 -6.57
CA ARG A 133 -3.67 -11.32 -6.64
C ARG A 133 -3.79 -12.08 -5.32
N LEU A 134 -4.26 -11.43 -4.25
CA LEU A 134 -4.49 -12.08 -2.97
C LEU A 134 -5.65 -13.08 -3.07
N PRO A 135 -5.48 -14.30 -2.55
CA PRO A 135 -6.61 -15.20 -2.35
C PRO A 135 -7.67 -14.57 -1.44
N PHE A 136 -8.93 -14.91 -1.69
CA PHE A 136 -10.06 -14.49 -0.87
C PHE A 136 -9.82 -14.70 0.63
N THR A 137 -9.32 -15.88 1.03
CA THR A 137 -9.01 -16.22 2.43
C THR A 137 -7.99 -15.27 3.05
N THR A 138 -7.05 -14.76 2.26
CA THR A 138 -6.04 -13.81 2.75
C THR A 138 -6.64 -12.42 2.98
N LEU A 139 -7.56 -11.99 2.11
CA LEU A 139 -8.29 -10.73 2.30
C LEU A 139 -9.19 -10.78 3.56
N ASP A 140 -9.83 -11.92 3.84
CA ASP A 140 -10.63 -12.09 5.06
C ASP A 140 -9.77 -12.08 6.33
N GLU A 141 -8.60 -12.72 6.30
CA GLU A 141 -7.65 -12.69 7.43
C GLU A 141 -7.10 -11.27 7.70
N LEU A 142 -6.91 -10.45 6.68
CA LEU A 142 -6.52 -9.04 6.86
C LEU A 142 -7.56 -8.26 7.67
N ARG A 143 -8.83 -8.57 7.49
CA ARG A 143 -9.92 -8.01 8.29
C ARG A 143 -9.73 -8.31 9.78
N LEU A 144 -9.34 -9.54 10.10
CA LEU A 144 -9.10 -9.96 11.50
C LEU A 144 -7.88 -9.26 12.10
N LEU A 145 -6.78 -9.14 11.32
CA LEU A 145 -5.59 -8.42 11.77
C LEU A 145 -5.82 -6.93 12.02
N SER A 146 -6.77 -6.33 11.30
CA SER A 146 -7.13 -4.92 11.50
C SER A 146 -8.10 -4.68 12.67
N ASN A 147 -8.64 -5.77 13.29
CA ASN A 147 -9.68 -5.72 14.32
C ASN A 147 -9.08 -5.81 15.73
N LEU A 148 -8.26 -4.86 16.11
CA LEU A 148 -7.84 -4.74 17.50
C LEU A 148 -8.66 -3.69 18.23
N ASP A 149 -8.80 -3.86 19.53
CA ASP A 149 -9.41 -2.90 20.44
C ASP A 149 -10.81 -2.44 20.02
N PHE A 150 -11.66 -3.40 19.62
CA PHE A 150 -13.05 -3.11 19.18
C PHE A 150 -13.15 -2.06 18.07
N ASP A 151 -12.19 -2.03 17.14
CA ASP A 151 -12.07 -1.05 16.04
C ASP A 151 -11.83 0.41 16.49
N ARG A 152 -11.50 0.67 17.73
CA ARG A 152 -11.25 2.03 18.22
C ARG A 152 -9.91 2.59 17.75
N THR A 153 -8.88 1.74 17.73
CA THR A 153 -7.52 2.15 17.38
C THR A 153 -6.89 1.10 16.47
N PRO A 154 -7.01 1.25 15.14
CA PRO A 154 -6.34 0.32 14.22
C PRO A 154 -4.83 0.29 14.48
N PRO A 155 -4.19 -0.90 14.52
CA PRO A 155 -2.77 -1.03 14.81
C PRO A 155 -1.90 -0.41 13.72
N PHE A 156 -2.42 -0.31 12.51
CA PHE A 156 -1.76 0.26 11.33
C PHE A 156 -2.77 0.88 10.38
N ALA A 157 -2.32 1.82 9.56
CA ALA A 157 -3.07 2.26 8.39
C ALA A 157 -2.92 1.20 7.29
N LEU A 158 -4.02 0.60 6.84
CA LEU A 158 -4.02 -0.41 5.77
C LEU A 158 -4.28 0.26 4.42
N LEU A 159 -3.35 0.13 3.47
CA LEU A 159 -3.53 0.55 2.09
C LEU A 159 -3.50 -0.68 1.17
N LEU A 160 -4.64 -1.01 0.57
CA LEU A 160 -4.74 -2.02 -0.47
C LEU A 160 -4.62 -1.35 -1.83
N ALA A 161 -3.62 -1.72 -2.61
CA ALA A 161 -3.43 -1.21 -3.96
C ALA A 161 -3.53 -2.36 -4.98
N GLY A 162 -4.26 -2.16 -6.06
CA GLY A 162 -4.45 -3.20 -7.06
C GLY A 162 -5.09 -2.71 -8.35
N GLN A 163 -5.39 -3.68 -9.21
CA GLN A 163 -6.06 -3.46 -10.49
C GLN A 163 -7.59 -3.61 -10.31
N PRO A 164 -8.41 -3.20 -11.29
CA PRO A 164 -9.88 -3.24 -11.22
C PRO A 164 -10.49 -4.54 -10.71
N PRO A 165 -9.99 -5.76 -11.04
CA PRO A 165 -10.53 -7.00 -10.50
C PRO A 165 -10.59 -7.06 -8.96
N LEU A 166 -9.72 -6.31 -8.26
CA LEU A 166 -9.78 -6.21 -6.80
C LEU A 166 -11.12 -5.63 -6.32
N ARG A 167 -11.68 -4.66 -7.05
CA ARG A 167 -12.98 -4.07 -6.72
C ARG A 167 -14.10 -5.11 -6.78
N GLU A 168 -14.07 -5.97 -7.80
CA GLU A 168 -15.06 -7.04 -7.99
C GLU A 168 -14.94 -8.09 -6.87
N THR A 169 -13.70 -8.48 -6.54
CA THR A 169 -13.43 -9.40 -5.43
C THR A 169 -13.94 -8.83 -4.10
N LEU A 170 -13.66 -7.56 -3.80
CA LEU A 170 -14.10 -6.91 -2.56
C LEU A 170 -15.62 -6.69 -2.49
N ALA A 171 -16.31 -6.66 -3.62
CA ALA A 171 -17.77 -6.52 -3.67
C ALA A 171 -18.52 -7.83 -3.33
N GLN A 172 -17.81 -8.95 -3.18
CA GLN A 172 -18.44 -10.22 -2.79
C GLN A 172 -19.01 -10.13 -1.37
N PRO A 173 -20.18 -10.75 -1.12
CA PRO A 173 -20.88 -10.65 0.18
C PRO A 173 -20.01 -11.02 1.39
N GLU A 174 -19.15 -12.01 1.23
CA GLU A 174 -18.27 -12.52 2.28
C GLU A 174 -17.19 -11.51 2.70
N LEU A 175 -16.80 -10.60 1.79
CA LEU A 175 -15.85 -9.52 2.06
C LEU A 175 -16.52 -8.18 2.36
N ALA A 176 -17.85 -8.14 2.50
CA ALA A 176 -18.61 -6.91 2.76
C ALA A 176 -18.05 -6.12 3.98
N SER A 177 -17.67 -6.82 5.03
CA SER A 177 -17.07 -6.20 6.22
C SER A 177 -15.73 -5.51 5.92
N LEU A 178 -14.84 -6.16 5.17
CA LEU A 178 -13.58 -5.54 4.72
C LEU A 178 -13.86 -4.37 3.77
N HIS A 179 -14.77 -4.56 2.82
CA HIS A 179 -15.14 -3.55 1.84
C HIS A 179 -15.70 -2.27 2.47
N GLN A 180 -16.53 -2.40 3.52
CA GLN A 180 -17.06 -1.26 4.28
C GLN A 180 -15.96 -0.51 5.04
N ARG A 181 -14.97 -1.21 5.57
CA ARG A 181 -13.83 -0.61 6.28
C ARG A 181 -12.88 0.16 5.37
N LEU A 182 -12.76 -0.24 4.11
CA LEU A 182 -12.02 0.50 3.08
C LEU A 182 -12.77 1.79 2.70
N ALA A 183 -12.89 2.69 3.69
CA ALA A 183 -13.73 3.88 3.58
C ALA A 183 -13.14 4.94 2.64
N ILE A 184 -11.81 5.02 2.58
CA ILE A 184 -11.13 5.94 1.67
C ILE A 184 -10.79 5.19 0.37
N ARG A 185 -11.31 5.71 -0.74
CA ARG A 185 -11.13 5.11 -2.06
C ARG A 185 -10.50 6.11 -3.01
N ALA A 186 -9.45 5.67 -3.70
CA ALA A 186 -8.73 6.43 -4.71
C ALA A 186 -8.62 5.62 -5.99
N SER A 187 -8.59 6.29 -7.12
CA SER A 187 -8.34 5.68 -8.42
C SER A 187 -7.49 6.60 -9.29
N LEU A 188 -6.64 6.01 -10.12
CA LEU A 188 -5.93 6.74 -11.16
C LEU A 188 -6.66 6.54 -12.49
N SER A 189 -6.75 7.63 -13.26
CA SER A 189 -7.26 7.65 -14.62
C SER A 189 -6.14 8.01 -15.61
N PRO A 190 -6.26 7.61 -16.89
CA PRO A 190 -5.34 8.07 -17.92
C PRO A 190 -5.28 9.59 -18.00
N LEU A 191 -4.18 10.11 -18.54
CA LEU A 191 -4.07 11.51 -18.92
C LEU A 191 -5.04 11.77 -20.07
N THR A 192 -5.91 12.74 -19.91
CA THR A 192 -6.83 13.23 -20.96
C THR A 192 -6.33 14.57 -21.49
#